data_b69b49e21544cf51c5c7b566ed468a9e
#
_entry.id   b69b49e21544cf51c5c7b566ed468a9e
#
_cell.length_a   1.000
_cell.length_b   1.000
_cell.length_c   1.000
_cell.angle_alpha   90.00
_cell.angle_beta   90.00
_cell.angle_gamma   90.00
#
_symmetry.space_group_name_H-M   'P 1'
#
loop_
_entity.id
_entity.type
_entity.pdbx_description
1 polymer ?
#
loop_
_entity_poly.entity_id
_entity_poly.type
_entity_poly.pdbx_seq_one_letter_code
_entity_poly.pdbx_strand_id
1 'polypeptide(L)'
;MNRIVLAALALLSTLVTAQAFTATAQTRSSFVTVKNHQFYLNGSPYYYVGANYWYGSLLGLEKDDRKGVGRLRKELDFLKANGVTNLRLLAGAEGAGMINGVIRVGPPLQPRQGEFDVQVLDGLDLALSEMAKRDMKAVIFLSNNWEWSGGFQQYLDWNGLVPEGMRTRKLTWEEQREIVSKFYGCEPCKASYNRQASLILGRTNRYNKRKYTEDPTIMAWELANEPRPMRPFAVEAYRRWVADVAALIKARDKNHLVTIGHEGYMGTEDLKLYEEIHADKNVDYLTIHIWPKNWEWFKGHALREGFANVLEKTLSYIGQHLPVAERLGKPLVIEEFGLPRDGHSFDPAAPTSLRDAYYAKILSFVEQHAAAKGHIAGLNFWAFGGTARPSKGQTFWKAGDSYTGDPPMEEQGLNTVFDSDESTWKVIRATGKSLSGGRAANN
;
A
#
# COMPACT_ATOMS: atom_id res chain seq x y z
N MET A 1 -67.71 23.61 -73.48
CA MET A 1 -66.94 22.34 -73.68
C MET A 1 -65.60 22.49 -73.06
N ASN A 2 -65.41 21.91 -71.91
CA ASN A 2 -64.31 22.12 -71.00
C ASN A 2 -63.11 21.18 -71.35
N ARG A 3 -61.95 21.73 -71.40
CA ARG A 3 -60.70 20.97 -71.40
C ARG A 3 -60.03 21.14 -70.04
N ILE A 4 -59.90 20.04 -69.32
CA ILE A 4 -59.17 19.92 -68.06
C ILE A 4 -57.68 19.65 -68.37
N VAL A 5 -56.81 20.54 -67.88
CA VAL A 5 -55.35 20.34 -67.92
C VAL A 5 -54.90 19.74 -66.59
N LEU A 6 -54.38 18.51 -66.64
CA LEU A 6 -53.74 17.87 -65.48
C LEU A 6 -52.29 18.39 -65.42
N ALA A 7 -51.94 19.02 -64.28
CA ALA A 7 -50.56 19.30 -63.93
C ALA A 7 -50.03 18.15 -63.04
N ALA A 8 -48.96 17.47 -63.48
CA ALA A 8 -48.23 16.48 -62.72
C ALA A 8 -47.17 17.16 -61.85
N LEU A 9 -47.32 17.12 -60.55
CA LEU A 9 -46.27 17.48 -59.59
C LEU A 9 -45.29 16.27 -59.40
N ALA A 10 -44.05 16.41 -59.81
CA ALA A 10 -43.00 15.48 -59.48
C ALA A 10 -42.41 15.84 -58.10
N LEU A 11 -42.65 15.00 -57.09
CA LEU A 11 -41.97 15.10 -55.80
C LEU A 11 -40.60 14.42 -55.93
N LEU A 12 -39.52 15.21 -55.88
CA LEU A 12 -38.16 14.74 -55.62
C LEU A 12 -38.00 14.47 -54.11
N SER A 13 -38.01 13.23 -53.71
CA SER A 13 -37.65 12.81 -52.37
C SER A 13 -36.13 12.62 -52.28
N THR A 14 -35.43 13.59 -51.72
CA THR A 14 -34.02 13.45 -51.33
C THR A 14 -33.92 12.56 -50.08
N LEU A 15 -33.45 11.31 -50.27
CA LEU A 15 -32.99 10.46 -49.15
C LEU A 15 -31.72 11.02 -48.58
N VAL A 16 -31.78 11.67 -47.42
CA VAL A 16 -30.60 11.95 -46.59
C VAL A 16 -30.32 10.69 -45.80
N THR A 17 -29.33 9.91 -46.23
CA THR A 17 -28.76 8.80 -45.44
C THR A 17 -27.96 9.41 -44.28
N ALA A 18 -28.55 9.44 -43.09
CA ALA A 18 -27.84 9.72 -41.86
C ALA A 18 -26.91 8.52 -41.57
N GLN A 19 -25.64 8.67 -41.88
CA GLN A 19 -24.61 7.78 -41.37
C GLN A 19 -24.47 8.02 -39.86
N ALA A 20 -25.08 7.13 -39.06
CA ALA A 20 -24.83 7.06 -37.63
C ALA A 20 -23.36 6.64 -37.43
N PHE A 21 -22.51 7.60 -37.11
CA PHE A 21 -21.22 7.34 -36.51
C PHE A 21 -21.49 6.69 -35.15
N THR A 22 -21.50 5.38 -35.08
CA THR A 22 -21.34 4.66 -33.82
C THR A 22 -19.92 4.89 -33.37
N ALA A 23 -19.70 5.97 -32.60
CA ALA A 23 -18.50 6.08 -31.78
C ALA A 23 -18.53 4.89 -30.82
N THR A 24 -17.78 3.85 -31.11
CA THR A 24 -17.45 2.82 -30.14
C THR A 24 -16.81 3.54 -28.96
N ALA A 25 -17.59 3.74 -27.89
CA ALA A 25 -17.06 4.20 -26.64
C ALA A 25 -16.01 3.14 -26.23
N GLN A 26 -14.75 3.46 -26.47
CA GLN A 26 -13.65 2.66 -25.99
C GLN A 26 -13.83 2.63 -24.47
N THR A 27 -14.26 1.49 -23.94
CA THR A 27 -14.45 1.31 -22.49
C THR A 27 -13.09 1.57 -21.85
N ARG A 28 -12.93 2.77 -21.28
CA ARG A 28 -11.70 3.16 -20.58
C ARG A 28 -11.49 2.17 -19.46
N SER A 29 -10.34 1.53 -19.42
CA SER A 29 -10.00 0.60 -18.35
C SER A 29 -10.05 1.33 -17.02
N SER A 30 -10.90 0.86 -16.11
CA SER A 30 -10.98 1.38 -14.75
C SER A 30 -9.83 0.88 -13.85
N PHE A 31 -9.01 -0.04 -14.37
CA PHE A 31 -7.82 -0.53 -13.69
C PHE A 31 -6.64 0.43 -13.90
N VAL A 32 -5.79 0.52 -12.87
CA VAL A 32 -4.51 1.21 -13.02
C VAL A 32 -3.59 0.34 -13.87
N THR A 33 -2.94 0.94 -14.84
CA THR A 33 -2.00 0.25 -15.73
C THR A 33 -0.65 0.97 -15.74
N VAL A 34 0.41 0.29 -16.18
CA VAL A 34 1.73 0.90 -16.41
C VAL A 34 1.93 1.09 -17.91
N LYS A 35 2.34 2.29 -18.30
CA LYS A 35 2.77 2.60 -19.66
C LYS A 35 3.89 3.64 -19.61
N ASN A 36 5.00 3.37 -20.29
CA ASN A 36 6.13 4.31 -20.34
C ASN A 36 6.53 4.79 -18.94
N HIS A 37 6.83 3.88 -18.03
CA HIS A 37 7.24 4.15 -16.63
C HIS A 37 6.27 4.97 -15.78
N GLN A 38 5.02 5.11 -16.19
CA GLN A 38 4.00 5.87 -15.45
C GLN A 38 2.75 5.03 -15.22
N PHE A 39 2.03 5.35 -14.16
CA PHE A 39 0.68 4.83 -13.97
C PHE A 39 -0.32 5.59 -14.83
N TYR A 40 -1.32 4.85 -15.32
CA TYR A 40 -2.46 5.39 -16.04
C TYR A 40 -3.76 4.87 -15.43
N LEU A 41 -4.74 5.76 -15.33
CA LEU A 41 -6.10 5.43 -14.92
C LEU A 41 -7.07 6.11 -15.88
N ASN A 42 -7.99 5.33 -16.49
CA ASN A 42 -8.93 5.82 -17.50
C ASN A 42 -8.26 6.55 -18.69
N GLY A 43 -7.04 6.09 -19.06
CA GLY A 43 -6.29 6.66 -20.18
C GLY A 43 -5.51 7.94 -19.85
N SER A 44 -5.58 8.45 -18.63
CA SER A 44 -4.84 9.63 -18.16
C SER A 44 -3.73 9.24 -17.19
N PRO A 45 -2.60 9.98 -17.12
CA PRO A 45 -1.57 9.76 -16.11
C PRO A 45 -2.16 9.78 -14.70
N TYR A 46 -1.72 8.85 -13.86
CA TYR A 46 -2.20 8.69 -12.50
C TYR A 46 -1.03 8.84 -11.52
N TYR A 47 -0.94 9.98 -10.88
CA TYR A 47 -0.08 10.25 -9.73
C TYR A 47 -0.95 10.36 -8.49
N TYR A 48 -0.44 9.97 -7.32
CA TYR A 48 -1.26 9.97 -6.12
C TYR A 48 -0.48 10.33 -4.85
N VAL A 49 -1.23 10.88 -3.90
CA VAL A 49 -0.89 10.86 -2.47
C VAL A 49 -1.70 9.76 -1.84
N GLY A 50 -1.02 8.89 -1.14
CA GLY A 50 -1.61 7.77 -0.41
C GLY A 50 -1.21 7.74 1.05
N ALA A 51 -1.79 6.82 1.79
CA ALA A 51 -1.49 6.56 3.19
C ALA A 51 -1.37 5.06 3.45
N ASN A 52 -0.49 4.69 4.38
CA ASN A 52 -0.55 3.39 5.01
C ASN A 52 -1.73 3.38 5.99
N TYR A 53 -2.71 2.53 5.70
CA TYR A 53 -3.93 2.32 6.48
C TYR A 53 -4.07 0.82 6.78
N TRP A 54 -2.96 0.23 7.22
CA TRP A 54 -2.77 -1.21 7.34
C TRP A 54 -3.90 -1.91 8.10
N TYR A 55 -4.47 -1.23 9.11
CA TYR A 55 -5.57 -1.77 9.92
C TYR A 55 -6.97 -1.54 9.33
N GLY A 56 -7.11 -0.86 8.21
CA GLY A 56 -8.41 -0.48 7.64
C GLY A 56 -9.34 -1.67 7.39
N SER A 57 -8.78 -2.82 6.97
CA SER A 57 -9.53 -4.07 6.82
C SER A 57 -10.05 -4.62 8.16
N LEU A 58 -9.34 -4.39 9.26
CA LEU A 58 -9.72 -4.90 10.59
C LEU A 58 -10.89 -4.12 11.20
N LEU A 59 -11.09 -2.86 10.81
CA LEU A 59 -12.21 -2.05 11.31
C LEU A 59 -13.58 -2.63 10.93
N GLY A 60 -13.68 -3.29 9.79
CA GLY A 60 -14.92 -3.94 9.36
C GLY A 60 -15.32 -5.15 10.24
N LEU A 61 -14.43 -5.63 11.09
CA LEU A 61 -14.64 -6.76 11.99
C LEU A 61 -15.02 -6.33 13.41
N GLU A 62 -14.86 -5.05 13.73
CA GLU A 62 -15.19 -4.51 15.04
C GLU A 62 -16.71 -4.43 15.27
N LYS A 63 -17.16 -4.87 16.47
CA LYS A 63 -18.58 -4.85 16.85
C LYS A 63 -19.05 -3.45 17.27
N ASP A 64 -18.19 -2.67 17.93
CA ASP A 64 -18.49 -1.26 18.27
C ASP A 64 -18.37 -0.41 17.02
N ASP A 65 -19.47 0.11 16.51
CA ASP A 65 -19.51 0.94 15.29
C ASP A 65 -18.58 2.17 15.36
N ARG A 66 -18.40 2.75 16.53
CA ARG A 66 -17.49 3.90 16.73
C ARG A 66 -16.03 3.52 16.53
N LYS A 67 -15.65 2.27 16.79
CA LYS A 67 -14.32 1.71 16.58
C LYS A 67 -14.20 0.99 15.23
N GLY A 68 -15.32 0.60 14.65
CA GLY A 68 -15.46 -0.25 13.48
C GLY A 68 -15.96 0.48 12.23
N VAL A 69 -17.11 0.06 11.72
CA VAL A 69 -17.65 0.50 10.41
C VAL A 69 -17.87 2.01 10.32
N GLY A 70 -18.44 2.61 11.38
CA GLY A 70 -18.66 4.06 11.43
C GLY A 70 -17.34 4.82 11.41
N ARG A 71 -16.33 4.33 12.14
CA ARG A 71 -14.97 4.87 12.10
C ARG A 71 -14.37 4.76 10.70
N LEU A 72 -14.42 3.59 10.07
CA LEU A 72 -13.91 3.34 8.73
C LEU A 72 -14.48 4.36 7.72
N ARG A 73 -15.79 4.53 7.70
CA ARG A 73 -16.46 5.47 6.79
C ARG A 73 -16.03 6.91 7.01
N LYS A 74 -16.00 7.34 8.27
CA LYS A 74 -15.56 8.69 8.65
C LYS A 74 -14.11 8.95 8.24
N GLU A 75 -13.24 7.98 8.48
CA GLU A 75 -11.81 8.07 8.15
C GLU A 75 -11.57 8.08 6.64
N LEU A 76 -12.31 7.28 5.85
CA LEU A 76 -12.24 7.32 4.39
C LEU A 76 -12.74 8.64 3.82
N ASP A 77 -13.84 9.21 4.37
CA ASP A 77 -14.33 10.54 3.98
C ASP A 77 -13.29 11.62 4.26
N PHE A 78 -12.66 11.56 5.44
CA PHE A 78 -11.60 12.49 5.85
C PHE A 78 -10.39 12.39 4.92
N LEU A 79 -9.90 11.19 4.64
CA LEU A 79 -8.76 10.96 3.74
C LEU A 79 -9.05 11.49 2.33
N LYS A 80 -10.22 11.18 1.77
CA LYS A 80 -10.63 11.68 0.45
C LYS A 80 -10.71 13.19 0.39
N ALA A 81 -11.29 13.83 1.41
CA ALA A 81 -11.40 15.29 1.52
C ALA A 81 -10.01 15.96 1.62
N ASN A 82 -9.02 15.26 2.13
CA ASN A 82 -7.62 15.72 2.24
C ASN A 82 -6.74 15.33 1.04
N GLY A 83 -7.34 14.83 -0.06
CA GLY A 83 -6.61 14.53 -1.30
C GLY A 83 -5.86 13.20 -1.30
N VAL A 84 -6.07 12.35 -0.28
CA VAL A 84 -5.52 10.98 -0.25
C VAL A 84 -6.44 10.08 -1.06
N THR A 85 -5.88 9.42 -2.08
CA THR A 85 -6.66 8.61 -3.03
C THR A 85 -6.18 7.18 -3.18
N ASN A 86 -5.11 6.82 -2.47
CA ASN A 86 -4.55 5.47 -2.45
C ASN A 86 -4.32 5.03 -1.01
N LEU A 87 -4.68 3.80 -0.68
CA LEU A 87 -4.47 3.24 0.67
C LEU A 87 -3.76 1.89 0.57
N ARG A 88 -2.76 1.70 1.43
CA ARG A 88 -2.06 0.43 1.57
C ARG A 88 -2.62 -0.33 2.77
N LEU A 89 -3.11 -1.55 2.54
CA LEU A 89 -3.89 -2.35 3.47
C LEU A 89 -3.27 -3.72 3.70
N LEU A 90 -3.35 -4.22 4.95
CA LEU A 90 -3.08 -5.62 5.25
C LEU A 90 -4.24 -6.49 4.76
N ALA A 91 -3.95 -7.55 4.00
CA ALA A 91 -4.97 -8.51 3.57
C ALA A 91 -5.50 -9.36 4.72
N GLY A 92 -4.61 -9.83 5.58
CA GLY A 92 -4.93 -10.66 6.74
C GLY A 92 -3.68 -11.10 7.48
N ALA A 93 -3.82 -11.34 8.78
CA ALA A 93 -2.73 -11.72 9.67
C ALA A 93 -2.59 -13.24 9.79
N GLU A 94 -1.43 -13.69 10.25
CA GLU A 94 -1.09 -15.09 10.52
C GLU A 94 -0.90 -15.32 12.02
N GLY A 95 -1.54 -16.41 12.54
CA GLY A 95 -1.47 -16.80 13.96
C GLY A 95 -2.17 -15.81 14.89
N ALA A 96 -2.39 -16.23 16.13
CA ALA A 96 -3.03 -15.43 17.17
C ALA A 96 -2.13 -15.24 18.38
N GLY A 97 -2.39 -14.21 19.18
CA GLY A 97 -1.68 -13.94 20.45
C GLY A 97 -0.31 -13.31 20.23
N MET A 98 0.73 -13.87 20.82
CA MET A 98 2.07 -13.31 20.83
C MET A 98 3.06 -14.24 20.13
N ILE A 99 4.01 -13.65 19.39
CA ILE A 99 5.20 -14.34 18.87
C ILE A 99 6.41 -13.44 19.06
N ASN A 100 7.53 -14.00 19.51
CA ASN A 100 8.78 -13.27 19.72
C ASN A 100 8.61 -12.01 20.59
N GLY A 101 7.75 -12.10 21.61
CA GLY A 101 7.45 -10.98 22.50
C GLY A 101 6.61 -9.85 21.87
N VAL A 102 6.08 -10.05 20.68
CA VAL A 102 5.23 -9.08 19.97
C VAL A 102 3.79 -9.57 19.90
N ILE A 103 2.84 -8.71 20.32
CA ILE A 103 1.40 -8.98 20.18
C ILE A 103 1.03 -8.81 18.70
N ARG A 104 0.36 -9.82 18.15
CA ARG A 104 -0.10 -9.78 16.75
C ARG A 104 -1.45 -9.10 16.62
N VAL A 105 -1.63 -8.41 15.50
CA VAL A 105 -2.94 -7.90 15.11
C VAL A 105 -3.90 -9.04 14.78
N GLY A 106 -5.19 -8.83 14.95
CA GLY A 106 -6.18 -9.86 14.69
C GLY A 106 -7.61 -9.32 14.60
N PRO A 107 -8.56 -10.23 14.30
CA PRO A 107 -8.40 -11.70 14.21
C PRO A 107 -7.56 -12.15 13.01
N PRO A 108 -6.80 -13.24 13.12
CA PRO A 108 -5.96 -13.72 12.02
C PRO A 108 -6.79 -14.40 10.94
N LEU A 109 -6.41 -14.15 9.67
CA LEU A 109 -6.96 -14.87 8.51
C LEU A 109 -6.55 -16.34 8.53
N GLN A 110 -5.31 -16.60 8.93
CA GLN A 110 -4.78 -17.96 9.07
C GLN A 110 -4.42 -18.21 10.54
N PRO A 111 -5.36 -18.67 11.38
CA PRO A 111 -5.12 -18.91 12.81
C PRO A 111 -4.16 -20.08 13.07
N ARG A 112 -4.16 -21.11 12.23
CA ARG A 112 -3.21 -22.24 12.20
C ARG A 112 -2.79 -22.51 10.78
N GLN A 113 -1.63 -23.14 10.61
CA GLN A 113 -1.11 -23.44 9.29
C GLN A 113 -2.10 -24.22 8.42
N GLY A 114 -2.54 -23.63 7.33
CA GLY A 114 -3.48 -24.22 6.38
C GLY A 114 -4.95 -24.13 6.77
N GLU A 115 -5.28 -23.62 7.96
CA GLU A 115 -6.65 -23.33 8.39
C GLU A 115 -6.95 -21.85 8.20
N PHE A 116 -8.06 -21.52 7.55
CA PHE A 116 -8.41 -20.13 7.21
C PHE A 116 -9.77 -19.76 7.81
N ASP A 117 -9.80 -18.65 8.56
CA ASP A 117 -11.05 -17.98 8.93
C ASP A 117 -11.42 -16.98 7.82
N VAL A 118 -12.16 -17.46 6.84
CA VAL A 118 -12.56 -16.65 5.69
C VAL A 118 -13.48 -15.47 6.04
N GLN A 119 -14.05 -15.44 7.25
CA GLN A 119 -14.86 -14.32 7.72
C GLN A 119 -14.00 -13.08 7.99
N VAL A 120 -12.72 -13.27 8.26
CA VAL A 120 -11.76 -12.14 8.39
C VAL A 120 -11.70 -11.31 7.11
N LEU A 121 -11.85 -11.92 5.94
CA LEU A 121 -11.92 -11.19 4.67
C LEU A 121 -13.17 -10.33 4.52
N ASP A 122 -14.22 -10.53 5.33
CA ASP A 122 -15.40 -9.65 5.31
C ASP A 122 -15.04 -8.20 5.66
N GLY A 123 -14.02 -8.00 6.50
CA GLY A 123 -13.52 -6.66 6.82
C GLY A 123 -12.82 -6.00 5.64
N LEU A 124 -12.00 -6.74 4.90
CA LEU A 124 -11.37 -6.25 3.66
C LEU A 124 -12.43 -6.03 2.56
N ASP A 125 -13.41 -6.93 2.42
CA ASP A 125 -14.56 -6.75 1.52
C ASP A 125 -15.26 -5.41 1.76
N LEU A 126 -15.53 -5.09 3.04
CA LEU A 126 -16.18 -3.85 3.42
C LEU A 126 -15.29 -2.64 3.11
N ALA A 127 -14.02 -2.69 3.51
CA ALA A 127 -13.07 -1.60 3.24
C ALA A 127 -12.99 -1.29 1.74
N LEU A 128 -12.83 -2.30 0.89
CA LEU A 128 -12.80 -2.13 -0.57
C LEU A 128 -14.14 -1.59 -1.12
N SER A 129 -15.28 -2.08 -0.61
CA SER A 129 -16.59 -1.58 -1.01
C SER A 129 -16.78 -0.10 -0.64
N GLU A 130 -16.34 0.32 0.54
CA GLU A 130 -16.42 1.72 0.98
C GLU A 130 -15.41 2.62 0.25
N MET A 131 -14.22 2.10 -0.09
CA MET A 131 -13.23 2.80 -0.93
C MET A 131 -13.74 2.99 -2.36
N ALA A 132 -14.41 1.98 -2.94
CA ALA A 132 -15.00 2.07 -4.28
C ALA A 132 -16.01 3.22 -4.40
N LYS A 133 -16.85 3.44 -3.38
CA LYS A 133 -17.83 4.55 -3.32
C LYS A 133 -17.17 5.94 -3.32
N ARG A 134 -15.87 6.01 -3.03
CA ARG A 134 -15.07 7.23 -2.91
C ARG A 134 -14.02 7.39 -4.01
N ASP A 135 -14.05 6.51 -5.02
CA ASP A 135 -13.03 6.46 -6.10
C ASP A 135 -11.60 6.42 -5.53
N MET A 136 -11.38 5.63 -4.49
CA MET A 136 -10.06 5.39 -3.89
C MET A 136 -9.49 4.08 -4.41
N LYS A 137 -8.16 3.95 -4.42
CA LYS A 137 -7.43 2.76 -4.84
C LYS A 137 -6.75 2.09 -3.66
N ALA A 138 -6.64 0.77 -3.70
CA ALA A 138 -5.98 -0.04 -2.67
C ALA A 138 -4.73 -0.72 -3.22
N VAL A 139 -3.64 -0.68 -2.46
CA VAL A 139 -2.52 -1.62 -2.55
C VAL A 139 -2.70 -2.61 -1.39
N ILE A 140 -2.66 -3.90 -1.68
CA ILE A 140 -2.95 -4.93 -0.67
C ILE A 140 -1.72 -5.80 -0.51
N PHE A 141 -1.06 -5.74 0.67
CA PHE A 141 0.03 -6.65 0.98
C PHE A 141 -0.47 -7.95 1.58
N LEU A 142 0.05 -9.07 1.04
CA LEU A 142 -0.48 -10.42 1.28
C LEU A 142 0.08 -11.07 2.54
N SER A 143 1.24 -10.63 3.02
CA SER A 143 1.90 -11.09 4.25
C SER A 143 2.93 -10.05 4.69
N ASN A 144 3.81 -10.40 5.64
CA ASN A 144 4.74 -9.46 6.27
C ASN A 144 6.08 -10.13 6.59
N ASN A 145 7.13 -9.34 6.53
CA ASN A 145 8.43 -9.75 7.07
C ASN A 145 8.45 -9.69 8.61
N TRP A 146 7.59 -8.84 9.18
CA TRP A 146 7.57 -8.51 10.60
C TRP A 146 6.45 -9.25 11.35
N GLU A 147 6.73 -9.56 12.60
CA GLU A 147 5.89 -10.40 13.47
C GLU A 147 4.58 -9.75 13.93
N TRP A 148 4.42 -8.43 13.80
CA TRP A 148 3.22 -7.76 14.30
C TRP A 148 1.91 -8.20 13.60
N SER A 149 2.00 -8.79 12.42
CA SER A 149 0.87 -9.47 11.76
C SER A 149 1.07 -10.98 11.63
N GLY A 150 2.08 -11.54 12.31
CA GLY A 150 2.51 -12.93 12.21
C GLY A 150 3.62 -13.10 11.17
N GLY A 151 3.30 -12.90 9.91
CA GLY A 151 4.26 -12.85 8.81
C GLY A 151 5.12 -14.08 8.66
N PHE A 152 6.30 -13.90 8.09
CA PHE A 152 7.24 -15.02 7.81
C PHE A 152 7.65 -15.76 9.08
N GLN A 153 7.75 -15.10 10.21
CA GLN A 153 8.09 -15.72 11.48
C GLN A 153 7.00 -16.70 11.93
N GLN A 154 5.73 -16.41 11.68
CA GLN A 154 4.66 -17.33 12.04
C GLN A 154 4.67 -18.61 11.20
N TYR A 155 4.96 -18.51 9.90
CA TYR A 155 5.12 -19.69 9.06
C TYR A 155 6.31 -20.55 9.53
N LEU A 156 7.41 -19.91 9.93
CA LEU A 156 8.57 -20.59 10.48
C LEU A 156 8.26 -21.27 11.82
N ASP A 157 7.50 -20.61 12.69
CA ASP A 157 7.09 -21.14 13.99
C ASP A 157 6.21 -22.39 13.83
N TRP A 158 5.24 -22.36 12.93
CA TRP A 158 4.42 -23.54 12.63
C TRP A 158 5.21 -24.75 12.15
N ASN A 159 6.38 -24.52 11.59
CA ASN A 159 7.26 -25.58 11.07
C ASN A 159 8.44 -25.90 12.02
N GLY A 160 8.40 -25.43 13.27
CA GLY A 160 9.41 -25.73 14.28
C GLY A 160 10.77 -25.09 14.05
N LEU A 161 10.82 -24.03 13.22
CA LEU A 161 12.08 -23.32 12.88
C LEU A 161 12.37 -22.11 13.77
N VAL A 162 11.44 -21.75 14.67
CA VAL A 162 11.64 -20.77 15.74
C VAL A 162 11.93 -21.52 17.04
N PRO A 163 13.11 -21.36 17.65
CA PRO A 163 13.45 -22.00 18.92
C PRO A 163 12.46 -21.63 20.02
N GLU A 164 12.08 -22.58 20.88
CA GLU A 164 11.06 -22.36 21.91
C GLU A 164 11.38 -21.19 22.84
N GLY A 165 12.62 -21.05 23.31
CA GLY A 165 13.04 -19.93 24.16
C GLY A 165 13.00 -18.55 23.48
N MET A 166 12.78 -18.49 22.17
CA MET A 166 12.67 -17.24 21.41
C MET A 166 11.23 -16.79 21.18
N ARG A 167 10.25 -17.67 21.36
CA ARG A 167 8.83 -17.37 21.11
C ARG A 167 8.24 -16.31 22.03
N THR A 168 8.70 -16.25 23.28
CA THR A 168 8.10 -15.45 24.35
C THR A 168 8.85 -14.16 24.66
N ARG A 169 9.97 -13.90 24.02
CA ARG A 169 10.77 -12.69 24.21
C ARG A 169 11.07 -11.96 22.90
N LYS A 170 11.31 -10.66 22.99
CA LYS A 170 11.78 -9.88 21.83
C LYS A 170 13.12 -10.44 21.34
N LEU A 171 13.24 -10.59 20.04
CA LEU A 171 14.48 -11.02 19.40
C LEU A 171 15.45 -9.85 19.28
N THR A 172 16.76 -10.16 19.35
CA THR A 172 17.78 -9.26 18.85
C THR A 172 17.69 -9.18 17.32
N TRP A 173 18.28 -8.13 16.74
CA TRP A 173 18.33 -7.99 15.28
C TRP A 173 18.99 -9.19 14.59
N GLU A 174 20.09 -9.70 15.17
CA GLU A 174 20.81 -10.85 14.61
C GLU A 174 20.01 -12.15 14.69
N GLU A 175 19.27 -12.38 15.79
CA GLU A 175 18.37 -13.53 15.93
C GLU A 175 17.22 -13.44 14.92
N GLN A 176 16.65 -12.27 14.71
CA GLN A 176 15.59 -12.03 13.74
C GLN A 176 16.07 -12.30 12.31
N ARG A 177 17.25 -11.79 11.95
CA ARG A 177 17.88 -12.08 10.65
C ARG A 177 18.09 -13.57 10.44
N GLU A 178 18.61 -14.27 11.44
CA GLU A 178 18.88 -15.73 11.37
C GLU A 178 17.58 -16.54 11.21
N ILE A 179 16.52 -16.17 11.91
CA ILE A 179 15.26 -16.88 11.84
C ILE A 179 14.56 -16.61 10.49
N VAL A 180 14.33 -15.34 10.15
CA VAL A 180 13.54 -14.96 8.97
C VAL A 180 14.18 -15.42 7.67
N SER A 181 15.53 -15.42 7.58
CA SER A 181 16.25 -15.91 6.39
C SER A 181 15.90 -17.35 6.01
N LYS A 182 15.44 -18.17 6.94
CA LYS A 182 15.05 -19.58 6.70
C LYS A 182 13.73 -19.72 5.93
N PHE A 183 12.92 -18.67 5.89
CA PHE A 183 11.60 -18.71 5.23
C PHE A 183 11.71 -19.14 3.76
N TYR A 184 12.67 -18.60 3.03
CA TYR A 184 12.82 -18.84 1.61
C TYR A 184 13.28 -20.27 1.26
N GLY A 185 13.91 -20.95 2.20
CA GLY A 185 14.27 -22.38 2.11
C GLY A 185 13.22 -23.33 2.67
N CYS A 186 12.17 -22.81 3.33
CA CYS A 186 11.13 -23.61 3.98
C CYS A 186 9.97 -23.89 3.00
N GLU A 187 9.99 -25.02 2.32
CA GLU A 187 8.94 -25.38 1.36
C GLU A 187 7.52 -25.40 1.98
N PRO A 188 7.28 -26.00 3.18
CA PRO A 188 5.95 -25.95 3.77
C PRO A 188 5.51 -24.54 4.18
N CYS A 189 6.46 -23.65 4.55
CA CYS A 189 6.17 -22.22 4.81
C CYS A 189 5.67 -21.52 3.55
N LYS A 190 6.42 -21.64 2.45
CA LYS A 190 6.06 -21.07 1.14
C LYS A 190 4.75 -21.64 0.61
N ALA A 191 4.54 -22.94 0.75
CA ALA A 191 3.28 -23.58 0.35
C ALA A 191 2.09 -23.02 1.13
N SER A 192 2.25 -22.76 2.44
CA SER A 192 1.20 -22.17 3.27
C SER A 192 0.92 -20.72 2.90
N TYR A 193 1.97 -19.92 2.68
CA TYR A 193 1.86 -18.57 2.15
C TYR A 193 1.12 -18.56 0.79
N ASN A 194 1.50 -19.42 -0.15
CA ASN A 194 0.88 -19.50 -1.47
C ASN A 194 -0.61 -19.88 -1.41
N ARG A 195 -1.01 -20.73 -0.43
CA ARG A 195 -2.43 -21.02 -0.18
C ARG A 195 -3.18 -19.78 0.31
N GLN A 196 -2.63 -19.01 1.25
CA GLN A 196 -3.21 -17.77 1.74
C GLN A 196 -3.36 -16.74 0.60
N ALA A 197 -2.30 -16.49 -0.16
CA ALA A 197 -2.34 -15.60 -1.32
C ALA A 197 -3.40 -16.03 -2.33
N SER A 198 -3.47 -17.33 -2.65
CA SER A 198 -4.45 -17.88 -3.58
C SER A 198 -5.90 -17.73 -3.09
N LEU A 199 -6.13 -17.91 -1.76
CA LEU A 199 -7.42 -17.70 -1.12
C LEU A 199 -7.88 -16.24 -1.27
N ILE A 200 -6.99 -15.29 -0.98
CA ILE A 200 -7.28 -13.86 -1.07
C ILE A 200 -7.59 -13.48 -2.53
N LEU A 201 -6.73 -13.85 -3.47
CA LEU A 201 -6.93 -13.57 -4.90
C LEU A 201 -8.24 -14.17 -5.44
N GLY A 202 -8.64 -15.34 -4.95
CA GLY A 202 -9.89 -16.01 -5.33
C GLY A 202 -11.15 -15.46 -4.69
N ARG A 203 -11.05 -14.45 -3.82
CA ARG A 203 -12.19 -13.90 -3.08
C ARG A 203 -13.19 -13.20 -4.00
N THR A 204 -14.47 -13.41 -3.73
CA THR A 204 -15.56 -12.57 -4.22
C THR A 204 -16.06 -11.71 -3.08
N ASN A 205 -16.00 -10.39 -3.23
CA ASN A 205 -16.42 -9.42 -2.23
C ASN A 205 -17.91 -9.60 -1.90
N ARG A 206 -18.23 -9.81 -0.63
CA ARG A 206 -19.59 -10.08 -0.18
C ARG A 206 -20.54 -8.88 -0.31
N TYR A 207 -20.01 -7.65 -0.34
CA TYR A 207 -20.81 -6.43 -0.39
C TYR A 207 -21.12 -5.98 -1.83
N ASN A 208 -20.09 -5.85 -2.68
CA ASN A 208 -20.23 -5.39 -4.06
C ASN A 208 -20.34 -6.53 -5.10
N LYS A 209 -20.17 -7.79 -4.67
CA LYS A 209 -20.25 -9.02 -5.48
C LYS A 209 -19.19 -9.14 -6.58
N ARG A 210 -18.16 -8.31 -6.57
CA ARG A 210 -17.05 -8.41 -7.52
C ARG A 210 -16.02 -9.42 -7.04
N LYS A 211 -15.44 -10.17 -7.94
CA LYS A 211 -14.21 -10.91 -7.64
C LYS A 211 -13.09 -9.92 -7.41
N TYR A 212 -12.20 -10.19 -6.49
CA TYR A 212 -11.06 -9.30 -6.24
C TYR A 212 -10.23 -9.08 -7.49
N THR A 213 -10.03 -10.11 -8.31
CA THR A 213 -9.34 -10.02 -9.61
C THR A 213 -10.08 -9.19 -10.67
N GLU A 214 -11.31 -8.78 -10.39
CA GLU A 214 -12.16 -7.95 -11.28
C GLU A 214 -12.57 -6.62 -10.62
N ASP A 215 -12.06 -6.31 -9.41
CA ASP A 215 -12.41 -5.09 -8.69
C ASP A 215 -11.41 -3.96 -8.96
N PRO A 216 -11.75 -2.95 -9.76
CA PRO A 216 -10.83 -1.87 -10.09
C PRO A 216 -10.49 -0.95 -8.91
N THR A 217 -11.08 -1.17 -7.74
CA THR A 217 -10.67 -0.52 -6.49
C THR A 217 -9.29 -0.98 -6.07
N ILE A 218 -8.96 -2.24 -6.31
CA ILE A 218 -7.62 -2.76 -6.11
C ILE A 218 -6.72 -2.22 -7.23
N MET A 219 -5.63 -1.57 -6.86
CA MET A 219 -4.59 -1.12 -7.79
C MET A 219 -3.53 -2.20 -7.97
N ALA A 220 -3.06 -2.75 -6.87
CA ALA A 220 -1.94 -3.68 -6.88
C ALA A 220 -2.02 -4.71 -5.75
N TRP A 221 -1.46 -5.87 -6.06
CA TRP A 221 -1.06 -6.87 -5.09
C TRP A 221 0.41 -6.68 -4.73
N GLU A 222 0.69 -6.70 -3.46
CA GLU A 222 2.03 -6.62 -2.94
C GLU A 222 2.40 -7.96 -2.28
N LEU A 223 3.57 -8.50 -2.64
CA LEU A 223 3.97 -9.82 -2.19
C LEU A 223 3.99 -9.92 -0.67
N ALA A 224 4.64 -8.98 -0.02
CA ALA A 224 4.66 -8.86 1.44
C ALA A 224 5.15 -7.47 1.84
N ASN A 225 4.81 -7.03 3.07
CA ASN A 225 5.44 -5.87 3.65
C ASN A 225 6.93 -6.16 3.94
N GLU A 226 7.82 -5.41 3.31
CA GLU A 226 9.28 -5.39 3.53
C GLU A 226 9.99 -6.76 3.49
N PRO A 227 9.74 -7.63 2.49
CA PRO A 227 10.42 -8.92 2.43
C PRO A 227 11.92 -8.74 2.22
N ARG A 228 12.74 -9.31 3.10
CA ARG A 228 14.21 -9.20 3.08
C ARG A 228 14.86 -10.58 3.00
N PRO A 229 15.97 -10.76 2.28
CA PRO A 229 16.73 -12.01 2.34
C PRO A 229 17.35 -12.27 3.70
N MET A 230 17.65 -11.22 4.47
CA MET A 230 18.19 -11.21 5.81
C MET A 230 19.64 -11.75 5.94
N ARG A 231 20.04 -12.73 5.13
CA ARG A 231 21.37 -13.35 5.13
C ARG A 231 21.84 -13.64 3.71
N PRO A 232 23.15 -13.57 3.44
CA PRO A 232 23.69 -13.84 2.10
C PRO A 232 23.32 -15.22 1.55
N PHE A 233 23.28 -16.26 2.40
CA PHE A 233 22.93 -17.62 1.96
C PHE A 233 21.47 -17.75 1.51
N ALA A 234 20.59 -16.84 1.91
CA ALA A 234 19.18 -16.86 1.53
C ALA A 234 18.88 -16.10 0.23
N VAL A 235 19.82 -15.30 -0.28
CA VAL A 235 19.61 -14.39 -1.43
C VAL A 235 19.06 -15.13 -2.65
N GLU A 236 19.64 -16.26 -3.01
CA GLU A 236 19.20 -16.99 -4.20
C GLU A 236 17.80 -17.61 -4.05
N ALA A 237 17.48 -18.13 -2.85
CA ALA A 237 16.14 -18.63 -2.54
C ALA A 237 15.11 -17.48 -2.48
N TYR A 238 15.53 -16.32 -1.98
CA TYR A 238 14.72 -15.09 -1.97
C TYR A 238 14.38 -14.62 -3.39
N ARG A 239 15.35 -14.54 -4.30
CA ARG A 239 15.10 -14.19 -5.72
C ARG A 239 14.06 -15.11 -6.35
N ARG A 240 14.23 -16.44 -6.17
CA ARG A 240 13.26 -17.42 -6.68
C ARG A 240 11.87 -17.21 -6.08
N TRP A 241 11.78 -16.99 -4.77
CA TRP A 241 10.51 -16.74 -4.12
C TRP A 241 9.80 -15.50 -4.68
N VAL A 242 10.51 -14.38 -4.89
CA VAL A 242 9.95 -13.18 -5.51
C VAL A 242 9.38 -13.50 -6.90
N ALA A 243 10.17 -14.15 -7.76
CA ALA A 243 9.74 -14.50 -9.11
C ALA A 243 8.53 -15.45 -9.10
N ASP A 244 8.57 -16.49 -8.26
CA ASP A 244 7.52 -17.51 -8.17
C ASP A 244 6.19 -16.91 -7.68
N VAL A 245 6.23 -16.04 -6.65
CA VAL A 245 5.02 -15.39 -6.12
C VAL A 245 4.46 -14.37 -7.09
N ALA A 246 5.29 -13.54 -7.71
CA ALA A 246 4.84 -12.60 -8.75
C ALA A 246 4.17 -13.35 -9.92
N ALA A 247 4.76 -14.45 -10.36
CA ALA A 247 4.19 -15.32 -11.41
C ALA A 247 2.87 -15.97 -10.95
N LEU A 248 2.79 -16.44 -9.70
CA LEU A 248 1.57 -17.00 -9.11
C LEU A 248 0.42 -16.00 -9.13
N ILE A 249 0.69 -14.73 -8.75
CA ILE A 249 -0.32 -13.67 -8.78
C ILE A 249 -0.74 -13.39 -10.21
N LYS A 250 0.21 -13.14 -11.11
CA LYS A 250 -0.08 -12.85 -12.54
C LYS A 250 -0.75 -14.01 -13.28
N ALA A 251 -0.57 -15.26 -12.84
CA ALA A 251 -1.30 -16.40 -13.39
C ALA A 251 -2.79 -16.36 -13.07
N ARG A 252 -3.18 -15.81 -11.91
CA ARG A 252 -4.56 -15.73 -11.43
C ARG A 252 -5.24 -14.40 -11.74
N ASP A 253 -4.46 -13.34 -11.83
CA ASP A 253 -4.94 -11.98 -12.00
C ASP A 253 -4.19 -11.27 -13.13
N LYS A 254 -4.91 -10.93 -14.19
CA LYS A 254 -4.37 -10.23 -15.36
C LYS A 254 -4.64 -8.73 -15.35
N ASN A 255 -5.43 -8.26 -14.40
CA ASN A 255 -5.94 -6.90 -14.36
C ASN A 255 -5.11 -5.99 -13.45
N HIS A 256 -4.64 -6.53 -12.32
CA HIS A 256 -3.97 -5.72 -11.31
C HIS A 256 -2.45 -5.73 -11.43
N LEU A 257 -1.87 -4.65 -10.95
CA LEU A 257 -0.42 -4.52 -10.83
C LEU A 257 0.11 -5.43 -9.72
N VAL A 258 1.40 -5.74 -9.81
CA VAL A 258 2.13 -6.51 -8.80
C VAL A 258 3.38 -5.74 -8.41
N THR A 259 3.62 -5.64 -7.12
CA THR A 259 4.86 -5.10 -6.55
C THR A 259 5.38 -6.00 -5.43
N ILE A 260 6.63 -5.81 -5.06
CA ILE A 260 7.27 -6.63 -4.02
C ILE A 260 6.91 -6.12 -2.62
N GLY A 261 6.75 -4.80 -2.43
CA GLY A 261 6.63 -4.15 -1.13
C GLY A 261 7.97 -3.95 -0.43
N HIS A 262 9.02 -3.71 -1.20
CA HIS A 262 10.40 -3.70 -0.74
C HIS A 262 10.85 -2.30 -0.30
N GLU A 263 11.69 -2.24 0.74
CA GLU A 263 12.21 -0.96 1.25
C GLU A 263 13.23 -0.29 0.33
N GLY A 264 13.86 -1.06 -0.58
CA GLY A 264 14.99 -0.60 -1.37
C GLY A 264 16.32 -1.19 -0.89
N TYR A 265 17.42 -0.44 -1.09
CA TYR A 265 18.77 -0.86 -0.71
C TYR A 265 18.89 -1.33 0.76
N MET A 266 18.22 -0.68 1.68
CA MET A 266 18.29 -1.06 3.10
C MET A 266 17.74 -2.47 3.37
N GLY A 267 16.78 -2.92 2.57
CA GLY A 267 16.22 -4.27 2.70
C GLY A 267 17.04 -5.34 2.00
N THR A 268 17.62 -5.04 0.84
CA THR A 268 18.49 -6.00 0.11
C THR A 268 19.94 -5.99 0.55
N GLU A 269 20.40 -4.92 1.19
CA GLU A 269 21.81 -4.62 1.48
C GLU A 269 22.68 -4.55 0.20
N ASP A 270 22.08 -4.65 -0.99
CA ASP A 270 22.73 -4.60 -2.31
C ASP A 270 21.77 -4.01 -3.35
N LEU A 271 22.15 -2.86 -3.93
CA LEU A 271 21.33 -2.19 -4.94
C LEU A 271 21.21 -3.01 -6.25
N LYS A 272 22.19 -3.85 -6.56
CA LYS A 272 22.14 -4.76 -7.69
C LYS A 272 21.07 -5.84 -7.48
N LEU A 273 21.00 -6.42 -6.28
CA LEU A 273 19.94 -7.37 -5.93
C LEU A 273 18.56 -6.70 -6.01
N TYR A 274 18.45 -5.45 -5.51
CA TYR A 274 17.22 -4.67 -5.64
C TYR A 274 16.78 -4.49 -7.09
N GLU A 275 17.72 -4.15 -7.99
CA GLU A 275 17.45 -4.04 -9.43
C GLU A 275 17.02 -5.38 -10.02
N GLU A 276 17.74 -6.46 -9.74
CA GLU A 276 17.47 -7.80 -10.28
C GLU A 276 16.08 -8.33 -9.92
N ILE A 277 15.62 -8.18 -8.68
CA ILE A 277 14.29 -8.64 -8.28
C ILE A 277 13.17 -7.79 -8.90
N HIS A 278 13.40 -6.50 -9.10
CA HIS A 278 12.43 -5.63 -9.76
C HIS A 278 12.46 -5.70 -11.29
N ALA A 279 13.50 -6.31 -11.88
CA ALA A 279 13.57 -6.59 -13.31
C ALA A 279 12.63 -7.72 -13.74
N ASP A 280 12.11 -8.55 -12.83
CA ASP A 280 11.14 -9.59 -13.16
C ASP A 280 9.96 -9.00 -13.92
N LYS A 281 9.55 -9.68 -15.01
CA LYS A 281 8.47 -9.23 -15.90
C LYS A 281 7.09 -9.18 -15.26
N ASN A 282 6.91 -9.90 -14.16
CA ASN A 282 5.66 -9.95 -13.41
C ASN A 282 5.59 -8.91 -12.29
N VAL A 283 6.67 -8.16 -12.04
CA VAL A 283 6.72 -7.01 -11.12
C VAL A 283 6.54 -5.75 -11.93
N ASP A 284 5.48 -4.98 -11.68
CA ASP A 284 5.09 -3.85 -12.52
C ASP A 284 5.73 -2.54 -12.09
N TYR A 285 6.06 -2.35 -10.83
CA TYR A 285 6.66 -1.12 -10.30
C TYR A 285 7.55 -1.38 -9.08
N LEU A 286 8.43 -0.43 -8.80
CA LEU A 286 9.37 -0.45 -7.69
C LEU A 286 8.78 0.28 -6.47
N THR A 287 9.17 -0.16 -5.28
CA THR A 287 8.86 0.51 -4.02
C THR A 287 10.13 0.80 -3.22
N ILE A 288 10.12 1.89 -2.47
CA ILE A 288 11.09 2.19 -1.43
C ILE A 288 10.39 2.66 -0.17
N HIS A 289 10.96 2.33 0.99
CA HIS A 289 10.56 2.85 2.29
C HIS A 289 11.69 3.69 2.86
N ILE A 290 11.39 4.70 3.67
CA ILE A 290 12.39 5.62 4.20
C ILE A 290 12.15 5.86 5.70
N TRP A 291 13.02 5.27 6.52
CA TRP A 291 12.89 5.22 7.97
C TRP A 291 14.06 5.85 8.71
N PRO A 292 14.15 7.20 8.79
CA PRO A 292 15.28 7.89 9.38
C PRO A 292 15.59 7.50 10.83
N LYS A 293 14.55 7.24 11.64
CA LYS A 293 14.71 6.79 13.03
C LYS A 293 15.30 5.39 13.10
N ASN A 294 14.72 4.45 12.37
CA ASN A 294 15.06 3.03 12.40
C ASN A 294 16.46 2.79 11.81
N TRP A 295 16.90 3.64 10.89
CA TRP A 295 18.21 3.58 10.23
C TRP A 295 19.25 4.50 10.90
N GLU A 296 18.94 5.01 12.10
CA GLU A 296 19.85 5.83 12.91
C GLU A 296 20.44 7.04 12.17
N TRP A 297 19.62 7.69 11.34
CA TRP A 297 20.04 8.92 10.65
C TRP A 297 20.10 10.13 11.58
N PHE A 298 19.60 9.98 12.79
CA PHE A 298 19.81 10.91 13.92
C PHE A 298 19.93 10.12 15.23
N LYS A 299 20.63 10.68 16.21
CA LYS A 299 20.95 9.97 17.47
C LYS A 299 19.80 10.07 18.47
N GLY A 300 19.34 8.93 18.98
CA GLY A 300 18.33 8.86 20.02
C GLY A 300 17.10 9.74 19.71
N HIS A 301 16.87 10.77 20.52
CA HIS A 301 15.75 11.71 20.34
C HIS A 301 16.15 13.06 19.73
N ALA A 302 17.42 13.21 19.32
CA ALA A 302 18.00 14.46 18.81
C ALA A 302 17.62 14.71 17.32
N LEU A 303 16.32 14.62 17.01
CA LEU A 303 15.83 14.83 15.65
C LEU A 303 16.11 16.24 15.12
N ARG A 304 15.98 17.26 15.97
CA ARG A 304 16.19 18.67 15.58
C ARG A 304 17.62 18.91 15.14
N GLU A 305 18.59 18.42 15.90
CA GLU A 305 20.01 18.54 15.61
C GLU A 305 20.42 17.70 14.38
N GLY A 306 19.79 16.54 14.20
CA GLY A 306 20.04 15.63 13.09
C GLY A 306 19.23 15.91 11.82
N PHE A 307 18.34 16.91 11.83
CA PHE A 307 17.35 17.07 10.75
C PHE A 307 17.97 17.33 9.37
N ALA A 308 19.05 18.10 9.31
CA ALA A 308 19.79 18.33 8.06
C ALA A 308 20.34 17.02 7.47
N ASN A 309 20.92 16.16 8.32
CA ASN A 309 21.42 14.83 7.93
C ASN A 309 20.28 13.90 7.48
N VAL A 310 19.10 13.98 8.14
CA VAL A 310 17.91 13.22 7.74
C VAL A 310 17.49 13.61 6.32
N LEU A 311 17.42 14.90 6.01
CA LEU A 311 17.07 15.38 4.67
C LEU A 311 18.11 14.95 3.63
N GLU A 312 19.40 15.15 3.89
CA GLU A 312 20.49 14.76 2.97
C GLU A 312 20.43 13.27 2.65
N LYS A 313 20.35 12.41 3.67
CA LYS A 313 20.27 10.96 3.49
C LYS A 313 19.00 10.53 2.76
N THR A 314 17.86 11.15 3.04
CA THR A 314 16.60 10.91 2.32
C THR A 314 16.76 11.22 0.83
N LEU A 315 17.33 12.37 0.49
CA LEU A 315 17.57 12.76 -0.90
C LEU A 315 18.54 11.82 -1.60
N SER A 316 19.63 11.46 -0.92
CA SER A 316 20.60 10.46 -1.42
C SER A 316 19.95 9.12 -1.67
N TYR A 317 19.08 8.65 -0.74
CA TYR A 317 18.39 7.37 -0.85
C TYR A 317 17.46 7.32 -2.06
N ILE A 318 16.63 8.34 -2.24
CA ILE A 318 15.77 8.48 -3.43
C ILE A 318 16.63 8.54 -4.70
N GLY A 319 17.72 9.33 -4.67
CA GLY A 319 18.66 9.50 -5.79
C GLY A 319 19.41 8.21 -6.18
N GLN A 320 19.57 7.24 -5.28
CA GLN A 320 20.16 5.93 -5.59
C GLN A 320 19.17 5.00 -6.28
N HIS A 321 17.87 5.08 -5.96
CA HIS A 321 16.84 4.17 -6.50
C HIS A 321 16.20 4.67 -7.78
N LEU A 322 16.15 5.98 -8.00
CA LEU A 322 15.57 6.55 -9.20
C LEU A 322 16.24 6.08 -10.50
N PRO A 323 17.60 6.03 -10.61
CA PRO A 323 18.27 5.48 -11.79
C PRO A 323 17.96 3.99 -12.03
N VAL A 324 17.64 3.22 -10.99
CA VAL A 324 17.20 1.82 -11.15
C VAL A 324 15.84 1.78 -11.84
N ALA A 325 14.89 2.60 -11.38
CA ALA A 325 13.58 2.71 -12.00
C ALA A 325 13.67 3.17 -13.46
N GLU A 326 14.58 4.11 -13.76
CA GLU A 326 14.87 4.60 -15.11
C GLU A 326 15.40 3.49 -16.02
N ARG A 327 16.41 2.72 -15.59
CA ARG A 327 16.95 1.59 -16.37
C ARG A 327 15.92 0.51 -16.64
N LEU A 328 15.06 0.23 -15.65
CA LEU A 328 14.00 -0.77 -15.78
C LEU A 328 12.76 -0.26 -16.53
N GLY A 329 12.65 1.06 -16.77
CA GLY A 329 11.49 1.66 -17.40
C GLY A 329 10.19 1.47 -16.62
N LYS A 330 10.27 1.41 -15.29
CA LYS A 330 9.14 1.14 -14.38
C LYS A 330 8.86 2.33 -13.47
N PRO A 331 7.61 2.51 -12.98
CA PRO A 331 7.31 3.49 -11.94
C PRO A 331 8.03 3.17 -10.62
N LEU A 332 8.34 4.20 -9.85
CA LEU A 332 8.84 4.12 -8.47
C LEU A 332 7.81 4.76 -7.53
N VAL A 333 7.51 4.07 -6.43
CA VAL A 333 6.63 4.57 -5.37
C VAL A 333 7.43 4.69 -4.07
N ILE A 334 7.34 5.85 -3.41
CA ILE A 334 7.81 6.01 -2.02
C ILE A 334 6.69 5.49 -1.12
N GLU A 335 6.70 4.19 -0.85
CA GLU A 335 5.53 3.47 -0.30
C GLU A 335 5.40 3.59 1.22
N GLU A 336 6.52 3.88 1.91
CA GLU A 336 6.52 4.27 3.31
C GLU A 336 7.53 5.37 3.58
N PHE A 337 7.14 6.33 4.39
CA PHE A 337 8.03 7.31 5.02
C PHE A 337 7.34 7.89 6.25
N GLY A 338 8.10 8.09 7.28
CA GLY A 338 7.60 8.62 8.54
C GLY A 338 8.68 9.37 9.31
N LEU A 339 8.25 10.24 10.20
CA LEU A 339 9.13 10.95 11.11
C LEU A 339 8.43 11.19 12.45
N PRO A 340 9.12 11.01 13.61
CA PRO A 340 8.57 11.30 14.90
C PRO A 340 8.06 12.74 15.05
N ARG A 341 7.15 12.96 16.02
CA ARG A 341 6.76 14.30 16.45
C ARG A 341 7.94 15.04 17.09
N ASP A 342 7.86 16.35 17.11
CA ASP A 342 8.89 17.20 17.73
C ASP A 342 9.15 16.77 19.18
N GLY A 343 10.41 16.73 19.56
CA GLY A 343 10.82 16.28 20.89
C GLY A 343 10.62 14.77 21.14
N HIS A 344 10.43 13.96 20.10
CA HIS A 344 10.15 12.52 20.21
C HIS A 344 8.91 12.22 21.08
N SER A 345 7.92 13.10 20.99
CA SER A 345 6.71 13.02 21.81
C SER A 345 5.73 11.98 21.27
N PHE A 346 5.05 11.28 22.19
CA PHE A 346 3.89 10.41 21.90
C PHE A 346 2.54 11.12 22.12
N ASP A 347 2.58 12.37 22.63
CA ASP A 347 1.36 13.15 22.84
C ASP A 347 0.81 13.61 21.48
N PRO A 348 -0.44 13.25 21.12
CA PRO A 348 -1.07 13.73 19.89
C PRO A 348 -1.17 15.25 19.75
N ALA A 349 -1.09 15.98 20.85
CA ALA A 349 -1.09 17.45 20.85
C ALA A 349 0.30 18.07 20.64
N ALA A 350 1.38 17.26 20.66
CA ALA A 350 2.73 17.78 20.44
C ALA A 350 2.91 18.28 18.99
N PRO A 351 3.73 19.34 18.78
CA PRO A 351 4.02 19.87 17.45
C PRO A 351 4.61 18.83 16.49
N THR A 352 4.43 19.08 15.19
CA THR A 352 4.94 18.24 14.10
C THR A 352 5.82 19.04 13.11
N SER A 353 6.45 20.11 13.56
CA SER A 353 7.14 21.09 12.70
C SER A 353 8.21 20.44 11.80
N LEU A 354 9.02 19.53 12.36
CA LEU A 354 10.06 18.81 11.60
C LEU A 354 9.45 17.77 10.67
N ARG A 355 8.41 17.06 11.11
CA ARG A 355 7.65 16.14 10.27
C ARG A 355 7.04 16.87 9.09
N ASP A 356 6.41 18.03 9.31
CA ASP A 356 5.76 18.81 8.25
C ASP A 356 6.77 19.28 7.20
N ALA A 357 7.94 19.74 7.63
CA ALA A 357 9.04 20.12 6.72
C ALA A 357 9.59 18.91 5.94
N TYR A 358 9.72 17.76 6.59
CA TYR A 358 10.14 16.50 5.96
C TYR A 358 9.12 16.03 4.93
N TYR A 359 7.83 16.01 5.29
CA TYR A 359 6.75 15.64 4.39
C TYR A 359 6.68 16.57 3.19
N ALA A 360 6.75 17.90 3.40
CA ALA A 360 6.77 18.86 2.30
C ALA A 360 7.91 18.57 1.30
N LYS A 361 9.09 18.17 1.81
CA LYS A 361 10.23 17.82 0.95
C LYS A 361 9.96 16.56 0.12
N ILE A 362 9.46 15.49 0.72
CA ILE A 362 9.18 14.23 0.01
C ILE A 362 8.02 14.41 -0.98
N LEU A 363 6.94 15.05 -0.56
CA LEU A 363 5.77 15.32 -1.39
C LEU A 363 6.15 16.14 -2.64
N SER A 364 7.11 17.08 -2.52
CA SER A 364 7.59 17.85 -3.65
C SER A 364 8.20 17.01 -4.77
N PHE A 365 8.75 15.83 -4.48
CA PHE A 365 9.28 14.93 -5.51
C PHE A 365 8.17 14.40 -6.42
N VAL A 366 7.06 13.92 -5.84
CA VAL A 366 5.94 13.45 -6.65
C VAL A 366 5.36 14.56 -7.50
N GLU A 367 5.26 15.79 -6.97
CA GLU A 367 4.81 16.96 -7.76
C GLU A 367 5.75 17.27 -8.92
N GLN A 368 7.07 17.30 -8.67
CA GLN A 368 8.08 17.54 -9.71
C GLN A 368 8.05 16.46 -10.79
N HIS A 369 7.97 15.18 -10.39
CA HIS A 369 7.90 14.07 -11.34
C HIS A 369 6.56 14.03 -12.09
N ALA A 370 5.45 14.40 -11.44
CA ALA A 370 4.16 14.54 -12.14
C ALA A 370 4.23 15.62 -13.23
N ALA A 371 4.84 16.77 -12.94
CA ALA A 371 5.03 17.86 -13.91
C ALA A 371 5.99 17.47 -15.06
N ALA A 372 7.06 16.73 -14.73
CA ALA A 372 8.09 16.29 -15.68
C ALA A 372 7.78 14.95 -16.36
N LYS A 373 6.67 14.29 -16.03
CA LYS A 373 6.35 12.90 -16.45
C LYS A 373 7.46 11.91 -16.10
N GLY A 374 8.06 12.07 -14.92
CA GLY A 374 9.14 11.23 -14.41
C GLY A 374 8.65 9.95 -13.73
N HIS A 375 9.59 9.18 -13.19
CA HIS A 375 9.35 7.82 -12.67
C HIS A 375 8.71 7.77 -11.28
N ILE A 376 8.85 8.80 -10.41
CA ILE A 376 8.18 8.79 -9.11
C ILE A 376 6.70 9.05 -9.33
N ALA A 377 5.89 8.00 -9.17
CA ALA A 377 4.49 7.99 -9.59
C ALA A 377 3.49 8.09 -8.44
N GLY A 378 3.94 7.93 -7.20
CA GLY A 378 3.08 8.02 -6.02
C GLY A 378 3.87 7.91 -4.73
N LEU A 379 3.17 8.16 -3.63
CA LEU A 379 3.70 7.94 -2.29
C LEU A 379 2.58 7.57 -1.31
N ASN A 380 2.95 6.84 -0.23
CA ASN A 380 2.08 6.56 0.90
C ASN A 380 2.82 6.91 2.18
N PHE A 381 2.34 7.89 2.94
CA PHE A 381 2.96 8.21 4.23
C PHE A 381 2.64 7.15 5.29
N TRP A 382 3.56 6.93 6.23
CA TRP A 382 3.36 6.10 7.40
C TRP A 382 3.07 6.98 8.62
N ALA A 383 1.97 6.74 9.32
CA ALA A 383 0.81 6.04 8.84
C ALA A 383 -0.43 6.79 9.36
N PHE A 384 -1.54 6.64 8.68
CA PHE A 384 -2.77 7.29 9.11
C PHE A 384 -3.34 6.61 10.35
N GLY A 385 -3.57 7.36 11.42
CA GLY A 385 -4.16 6.89 12.68
C GLY A 385 -5.59 7.33 12.92
N GLY A 386 -6.08 8.20 12.04
CA GLY A 386 -7.46 8.65 12.05
C GLY A 386 -7.89 9.29 13.36
N THR A 387 -9.08 8.89 13.80
CA THR A 387 -9.71 9.42 15.02
C THR A 387 -9.28 8.71 16.30
N ALA A 388 -8.54 7.60 16.21
CA ALA A 388 -8.03 6.89 17.38
C ALA A 388 -6.93 7.69 18.09
N ARG A 389 -6.79 7.44 19.38
CA ARG A 389 -5.71 8.00 20.19
C ARG A 389 -5.10 6.90 21.04
N PRO A 390 -3.78 6.91 21.23
CA PRO A 390 -3.13 6.00 22.18
C PRO A 390 -3.69 6.21 23.59
N SER A 391 -3.75 5.15 24.37
CA SER A 391 -4.13 5.22 25.77
C SER A 391 -3.11 6.03 26.55
N LYS A 392 -3.55 6.99 27.37
CA LYS A 392 -2.67 7.88 28.12
C LYS A 392 -1.68 7.10 28.99
N GLY A 393 -0.40 7.43 28.87
CA GLY A 393 0.68 6.78 29.63
C GLY A 393 1.06 5.37 29.15
N GLN A 394 0.53 4.94 28.01
CA GLN A 394 0.84 3.66 27.40
C GLN A 394 1.70 3.86 26.15
N THR A 395 2.87 3.20 26.11
CA THR A 395 3.80 3.31 24.99
C THR A 395 3.46 2.35 23.87
N PHE A 396 3.07 1.11 24.19
CA PHE A 396 2.78 0.08 23.22
C PHE A 396 1.29 -0.30 23.24
N TRP A 397 0.79 -0.73 22.10
CA TRP A 397 -0.58 -1.21 21.94
C TRP A 397 -0.87 -2.43 22.82
N LYS A 398 -2.07 -2.50 23.37
CA LYS A 398 -2.59 -3.66 24.10
C LYS A 398 -3.87 -4.16 23.49
N ALA A 399 -4.16 -5.43 23.70
CA ALA A 399 -5.40 -6.04 23.23
C ALA A 399 -6.63 -5.26 23.71
N GLY A 400 -7.48 -4.85 22.76
CA GLY A 400 -8.68 -4.03 23.01
C GLY A 400 -8.47 -2.52 22.79
N ASP A 401 -7.24 -2.04 22.64
CA ASP A 401 -6.99 -0.67 22.19
C ASP A 401 -7.43 -0.49 20.73
N SER A 402 -7.82 0.72 20.37
CA SER A 402 -8.03 1.05 18.96
C SER A 402 -6.70 1.05 18.23
N TYR A 403 -6.69 0.53 17.00
CA TYR A 403 -5.52 0.65 16.14
C TYR A 403 -5.25 2.10 15.79
N THR A 404 -3.96 2.46 15.74
CA THR A 404 -3.45 3.74 15.25
C THR A 404 -2.55 3.49 14.03
N GLY A 405 -1.81 4.50 13.58
CA GLY A 405 -0.87 4.32 12.47
C GLY A 405 0.31 3.40 12.82
N ASP A 406 0.79 3.47 14.08
CA ASP A 406 1.89 2.63 14.53
C ASP A 406 1.37 1.22 14.91
N PRO A 407 1.96 0.12 14.36
CA PRO A 407 1.54 -1.25 14.69
C PRO A 407 1.91 -1.62 16.14
N PRO A 408 1.38 -2.73 16.69
CA PRO A 408 1.57 -3.10 18.10
C PRO A 408 3.00 -3.15 18.62
N MET A 409 3.97 -3.44 17.75
CA MET A 409 5.40 -3.52 18.10
C MET A 409 6.09 -2.15 18.21
N GLU A 410 5.44 -1.07 17.77
CA GLU A 410 5.98 0.27 17.72
C GLU A 410 5.37 1.17 18.80
N GLU A 411 6.07 2.26 19.13
CA GLU A 411 5.60 3.23 20.10
C GLU A 411 4.39 3.99 19.53
N GLN A 412 3.25 3.84 20.18
CA GLN A 412 1.97 4.35 19.70
C GLN A 412 1.91 5.88 19.70
N GLY A 413 1.62 6.44 18.54
CA GLY A 413 1.52 7.90 18.33
C GLY A 413 2.83 8.56 17.87
N LEU A 414 3.94 7.82 17.78
CA LEU A 414 5.23 8.40 17.41
C LEU A 414 5.26 8.85 15.96
N ASN A 415 4.95 7.94 15.01
CA ASN A 415 4.91 8.22 13.58
C ASN A 415 3.49 8.49 13.06
N THR A 416 2.48 8.13 13.84
CA THR A 416 1.07 8.27 13.46
C THR A 416 0.71 9.70 13.08
N VAL A 417 0.01 9.85 11.95
CA VAL A 417 -0.66 11.07 11.51
C VAL A 417 -2.14 10.98 11.93
N PHE A 418 -2.51 11.75 12.96
CA PHE A 418 -3.89 11.80 13.44
C PHE A 418 -4.72 12.79 12.62
N ASP A 419 -6.04 12.65 12.69
CA ASP A 419 -6.98 13.60 12.08
C ASP A 419 -6.82 15.04 12.61
N SER A 420 -6.27 15.19 13.84
CA SER A 420 -5.99 16.47 14.47
C SER A 420 -4.66 17.14 14.05
N ASP A 421 -3.82 16.50 13.28
CA ASP A 421 -2.51 17.02 12.84
C ASP A 421 -2.66 18.04 11.69
N GLU A 422 -3.35 19.14 11.94
CA GLU A 422 -3.78 20.09 10.90
C GLU A 422 -2.62 20.67 10.08
N SER A 423 -1.45 20.91 10.68
CA SER A 423 -0.28 21.39 9.95
C SER A 423 0.27 20.36 8.95
N THR A 424 0.32 19.08 9.36
CA THR A 424 0.70 17.96 8.48
C THR A 424 -0.35 17.80 7.36
N TRP A 425 -1.66 17.87 7.69
CA TRP A 425 -2.73 17.79 6.70
C TRP A 425 -2.73 18.95 5.72
N LYS A 426 -2.32 20.14 6.13
CA LYS A 426 -2.15 21.28 5.22
C LYS A 426 -1.13 20.97 4.12
N VAL A 427 -0.02 20.34 4.47
CA VAL A 427 1.03 19.93 3.52
C VAL A 427 0.50 18.85 2.59
N ILE A 428 -0.13 17.80 3.12
CA ILE A 428 -0.70 16.70 2.35
C ILE A 428 -1.76 17.19 1.36
N ARG A 429 -2.70 18.04 1.81
CA ARG A 429 -3.77 18.62 0.97
C ARG A 429 -3.24 19.46 -0.19
N ALA A 430 -2.16 20.20 0.03
CA ALA A 430 -1.57 21.03 -1.03
C ALA A 430 -1.13 20.17 -2.21
N THR A 431 -0.37 19.10 -1.95
CA THR A 431 0.07 18.17 -2.98
C THR A 431 -1.09 17.39 -3.60
N GLY A 432 -2.05 16.90 -2.80
CA GLY A 432 -3.23 16.20 -3.31
C GLY A 432 -4.03 17.05 -4.31
N LYS A 433 -4.16 18.36 -4.05
CA LYS A 433 -4.80 19.32 -4.97
C LYS A 433 -3.96 19.54 -6.24
N SER A 434 -2.66 19.70 -6.09
CA SER A 434 -1.73 19.87 -7.23
C SER A 434 -1.84 18.70 -8.22
N LEU A 435 -1.78 17.45 -7.70
CA LEU A 435 -1.88 16.25 -8.52
C LEU A 435 -3.27 16.02 -9.14
N SER A 436 -4.35 16.47 -8.50
CA SER A 436 -5.70 16.35 -9.04
C SER A 436 -6.05 17.45 -10.06
N GLY A 437 -5.51 18.66 -9.90
CA GLY A 437 -5.70 19.77 -10.83
C GLY A 437 -5.13 19.50 -12.22
N GLY A 438 -4.02 18.78 -12.32
CA GLY A 438 -3.45 18.34 -13.59
C GLY A 438 -4.34 17.36 -14.38
N ARG A 439 -5.31 16.69 -13.73
CA ARG A 439 -6.30 15.83 -14.39
C ARG A 439 -7.43 16.64 -15.06
N ALA A 440 -7.81 17.77 -14.48
CA ALA A 440 -8.89 18.62 -15.01
C ALA A 440 -8.47 19.42 -16.25
N ALA A 441 -7.19 19.70 -16.42
CA ALA A 441 -6.67 20.46 -17.56
C ALA A 441 -6.47 19.62 -18.85
N ASN A 442 -6.56 18.29 -18.76
CA ASN A 442 -6.34 17.36 -19.88
C ASN A 442 -7.64 16.60 -20.32
N ASN A 443 -8.80 16.99 -19.83
CA ASN A 443 -10.13 16.52 -20.26
C ASN A 443 -10.85 17.63 -21.01
#